data_c7cabce9f6286809c5e011ac30eb0d17
#
_entry.id   c7cabce9f6286809c5e011ac30eb0d17
#
_cell.length_a   1.000
_cell.length_b   1.000
_cell.length_c   1.000
_cell.angle_alpha   90.00
_cell.angle_beta   90.00
_cell.angle_gamma   90.00
#
_symmetry.space_group_name_H-M   'P 1'
#
loop_
_entity.id
_entity.type
_entity.pdbx_description
1 polymer ?
#
loop_
_entity_poly.entity_id
_entity_poly.type
_entity_poly.pdbx_seq_one_letter_code
_entity_poly.pdbx_strand_id
1 'polypeptide(L)'
;MSELKALSYINGEWLDANHVKEDIINPYSGEMIGTSYLASSEDIEQALSIAQQAKKQLAAISALERSTLLTKAAALLEEQKEHFAKLISLELGKPLKNTRDEVSRSIETLAQSAEEANRLIGETIPGNVSSRGQRAMAMTFKVPVGVVLAITPFNAPLNLICHKIGPAFAAGNAIILKPAPQTSAVATAFVKLLLEAGFPEKSLQLVIGGVDAGRQLVTDERTNLVSFTGGAVGGEHISNSAGLKKVLLELGGNGATIVHHDADIEQAASLCAKTGFSNSGQSCISVQRIYVHKQIMSSFTETLKQKVEQLVVGDPLSSESDIGCMVDEQAAKRVEAWIQEAEKMGAELLSGGQRNGASITPAILLNPPKQAKVVCEEVFGPVVSILPYEELDEAIKEANDSRYGLQAGVFTNQLDVALHAAKELETGGVVINGTSNFRLDHWPYGGIKRSGIGREGPRFAIEEMTETKMVVLPNGL
;
A
#
# COMPACT_ATOMS: atom_id res chain seq x y z
N MET A 1 -9.24 -27.17 -8.95
CA MET A 1 -8.83 -25.96 -9.67
C MET A 1 -7.61 -26.32 -10.51
N SER A 2 -7.42 -25.72 -11.69
CA SER A 2 -6.16 -25.85 -12.43
C SER A 2 -5.04 -25.24 -11.60
N GLU A 3 -3.86 -25.87 -11.62
CA GLU A 3 -2.65 -25.36 -10.96
C GLU A 3 -2.33 -23.93 -11.41
N LEU A 4 -2.08 -23.04 -10.45
CA LEU A 4 -1.73 -21.63 -10.73
C LEU A 4 -0.34 -21.58 -11.37
N LYS A 5 -0.18 -20.67 -12.35
CA LYS A 5 1.12 -20.40 -12.95
C LYS A 5 1.40 -18.91 -12.90
N ALA A 6 2.44 -18.54 -12.17
CA ALA A 6 2.95 -17.19 -12.14
C ALA A 6 4.15 -17.06 -13.07
N LEU A 7 4.02 -16.21 -14.09
CA LEU A 7 4.96 -16.07 -15.18
C LEU A 7 5.44 -14.62 -15.30
N SER A 8 6.74 -14.42 -15.46
CA SER A 8 7.27 -13.13 -15.89
C SER A 8 6.83 -12.83 -17.33
N TYR A 9 6.61 -11.55 -17.64
CA TYR A 9 6.25 -11.09 -18.99
C TYR A 9 7.27 -10.05 -19.45
N ILE A 10 8.03 -10.39 -20.46
CA ILE A 10 9.14 -9.56 -20.93
C ILE A 10 9.14 -9.54 -22.45
N ASN A 11 9.21 -8.35 -23.04
CA ASN A 11 9.26 -8.11 -24.49
C ASN A 11 8.11 -8.76 -25.30
N GLY A 12 6.91 -8.86 -24.72
CA GLY A 12 5.76 -9.48 -25.36
C GLY A 12 5.63 -10.99 -25.15
N GLU A 13 6.54 -11.60 -24.39
CA GLU A 13 6.61 -13.05 -24.18
C GLU A 13 6.42 -13.41 -22.70
N TRP A 14 5.69 -14.49 -22.44
CA TRP A 14 5.55 -15.10 -21.12
C TRP A 14 6.68 -16.11 -20.92
N LEU A 15 7.48 -15.91 -19.87
CA LEU A 15 8.62 -16.79 -19.55
C LEU A 15 8.12 -18.01 -18.76
N ASP A 16 8.47 -19.21 -19.22
CA ASP A 16 8.05 -20.46 -18.60
C ASP A 16 9.22 -21.50 -18.45
N ALA A 17 8.95 -22.72 -18.67
CA ALA A 17 9.63 -24.02 -18.51
C ALA A 17 11.16 -24.06 -18.21
N ASN A 18 11.96 -23.12 -18.65
CA ASN A 18 13.42 -23.15 -18.49
C ASN A 18 13.95 -22.32 -17.31
N HIS A 19 13.05 -21.71 -16.54
CA HIS A 19 13.38 -20.81 -15.44
C HIS A 19 13.36 -21.54 -14.08
N VAL A 20 14.00 -20.93 -13.09
CA VAL A 20 13.96 -21.41 -11.70
C VAL A 20 12.50 -21.37 -11.22
N LYS A 21 12.09 -22.43 -10.52
CA LYS A 21 10.71 -22.61 -10.04
C LYS A 21 10.67 -22.48 -8.53
N GLU A 22 9.61 -21.83 -8.07
CA GLU A 22 9.22 -21.79 -6.65
C GLU A 22 7.76 -22.21 -6.52
N ASP A 23 7.43 -22.96 -5.47
CA ASP A 23 6.06 -23.37 -5.20
C ASP A 23 5.24 -22.18 -4.69
N ILE A 24 4.00 -22.06 -5.18
CA ILE A 24 3.00 -21.18 -4.61
C ILE A 24 2.22 -21.99 -3.57
N ILE A 25 2.38 -21.63 -2.31
CA ILE A 25 1.76 -22.31 -1.17
C ILE A 25 0.57 -21.48 -0.66
N ASN A 26 -0.57 -22.11 -0.46
CA ASN A 26 -1.68 -21.50 0.25
C ASN A 26 -1.32 -21.41 1.75
N PRO A 27 -1.23 -20.20 2.34
CA PRO A 27 -0.76 -20.06 3.72
C PRO A 27 -1.73 -20.60 4.77
N TYR A 28 -3.01 -20.75 4.43
CA TYR A 28 -4.04 -21.29 5.33
C TYR A 28 -4.02 -22.82 5.39
N SER A 29 -4.00 -23.49 4.22
CA SER A 29 -4.01 -24.96 4.15
C SER A 29 -2.61 -25.57 4.18
N GLY A 30 -1.55 -24.82 3.84
CA GLY A 30 -0.19 -25.33 3.63
C GLY A 30 -0.02 -26.13 2.33
N GLU A 31 -1.03 -26.20 1.49
CA GLU A 31 -0.99 -26.96 0.24
C GLU A 31 -0.33 -26.15 -0.88
N MET A 32 0.39 -26.84 -1.75
CA MET A 32 0.87 -26.28 -3.02
C MET A 32 -0.32 -26.04 -3.95
N ILE A 33 -0.50 -24.81 -4.41
CA ILE A 33 -1.59 -24.39 -5.29
C ILE A 33 -1.09 -23.99 -6.69
N GLY A 34 0.22 -23.92 -6.90
CA GLY A 34 0.79 -23.52 -8.18
C GLY A 34 2.29 -23.39 -8.18
N THR A 35 2.82 -22.89 -9.29
CA THR A 35 4.26 -22.69 -9.51
C THR A 35 4.54 -21.29 -10.03
N SER A 36 5.54 -20.63 -9.46
CA SER A 36 6.10 -19.36 -9.88
C SER A 36 7.41 -19.58 -10.64
N TYR A 37 7.59 -18.88 -11.77
CA TYR A 37 8.80 -18.95 -12.61
C TYR A 37 9.57 -17.63 -12.48
N LEU A 38 10.77 -17.71 -11.91
CA LEU A 38 11.57 -16.53 -11.58
C LEU A 38 12.36 -16.04 -12.80
N ALA A 39 12.39 -14.74 -13.01
CA ALA A 39 13.23 -14.10 -14.01
C ALA A 39 14.71 -14.23 -13.66
N SER A 40 15.54 -14.58 -14.65
CA SER A 40 17.00 -14.57 -14.56
C SER A 40 17.56 -13.14 -14.59
N SER A 41 18.86 -12.99 -14.35
CA SER A 41 19.55 -11.70 -14.49
C SER A 41 19.53 -11.19 -15.94
N GLU A 42 19.58 -12.09 -16.91
CA GLU A 42 19.50 -11.80 -18.34
C GLU A 42 18.10 -11.31 -18.72
N ASP A 43 17.05 -11.90 -18.16
CA ASP A 43 15.67 -11.46 -18.35
C ASP A 43 15.44 -10.06 -17.79
N ILE A 44 16.01 -9.76 -16.63
CA ILE A 44 15.96 -8.43 -16.02
C ILE A 44 16.68 -7.41 -16.90
N GLU A 45 17.83 -7.74 -17.44
CA GLU A 45 18.58 -6.91 -18.40
C GLU A 45 17.72 -6.62 -19.64
N GLN A 46 17.04 -7.64 -20.17
CA GLN A 46 16.14 -7.49 -21.30
C GLN A 46 14.95 -6.58 -20.96
N ALA A 47 14.32 -6.77 -19.79
CA ALA A 47 13.21 -5.94 -19.32
C ALA A 47 13.61 -4.44 -19.24
N LEU A 48 14.76 -4.14 -18.69
CA LEU A 48 15.31 -2.78 -18.61
C LEU A 48 15.58 -2.19 -20.00
N SER A 49 16.15 -2.98 -20.90
CA SER A 49 16.44 -2.57 -22.28
C SER A 49 15.16 -2.24 -23.04
N ILE A 50 14.14 -3.10 -22.95
CA ILE A 50 12.84 -2.90 -23.62
C ILE A 50 12.10 -1.68 -23.06
N ALA A 51 12.03 -1.53 -21.73
CA ALA A 51 11.41 -0.37 -21.09
C ALA A 51 12.07 0.94 -21.55
N GLN A 52 13.41 0.97 -21.61
CA GLN A 52 14.16 2.12 -22.07
C GLN A 52 13.90 2.46 -23.55
N GLN A 53 13.75 1.46 -24.41
CA GLN A 53 13.42 1.66 -25.83
C GLN A 53 11.98 2.14 -26.02
N ALA A 54 11.01 1.60 -25.25
CA ALA A 54 9.60 1.89 -25.37
C ALA A 54 9.20 3.30 -24.90
N LYS A 55 9.97 3.91 -23.99
CA LYS A 55 9.58 5.16 -23.31
C LYS A 55 9.18 6.31 -24.25
N LYS A 56 9.83 6.47 -25.40
CA LYS A 56 9.47 7.53 -26.37
C LYS A 56 8.15 7.27 -27.07
N GLN A 57 7.88 6.00 -27.42
CA GLN A 57 6.63 5.59 -28.02
C GLN A 57 5.47 5.79 -27.05
N LEU A 58 5.67 5.42 -25.80
CA LEU A 58 4.64 5.54 -24.74
C LEU A 58 4.35 7.01 -24.40
N ALA A 59 5.37 7.86 -24.36
CA ALA A 59 5.20 9.29 -24.18
C ALA A 59 4.41 9.96 -25.33
N ALA A 60 4.37 9.35 -26.51
CA ALA A 60 3.65 9.84 -27.68
C ALA A 60 2.18 9.37 -27.73
N ILE A 61 1.78 8.40 -26.89
CA ILE A 61 0.38 7.98 -26.77
C ILE A 61 -0.45 9.15 -26.23
N SER A 62 -1.55 9.47 -26.89
CA SER A 62 -2.42 10.58 -26.46
C SER A 62 -3.04 10.35 -25.08
N ALA A 63 -3.34 11.45 -24.38
CA ALA A 63 -4.05 11.38 -23.10
C ALA A 63 -5.39 10.62 -23.22
N LEU A 64 -6.12 10.88 -24.30
CA LEU A 64 -7.38 10.19 -24.61
C LEU A 64 -7.20 8.67 -24.72
N GLU A 65 -6.16 8.21 -25.44
CA GLU A 65 -5.89 6.79 -25.60
C GLU A 65 -5.50 6.13 -24.30
N ARG A 66 -4.61 6.77 -23.49
CA ARG A 66 -4.24 6.28 -22.15
C ARG A 66 -5.46 6.16 -21.24
N SER A 67 -6.29 7.20 -21.20
CA SER A 67 -7.56 7.21 -20.45
C SER A 67 -8.50 6.09 -20.89
N THR A 68 -8.66 5.89 -22.21
CA THR A 68 -9.53 4.86 -22.77
C THR A 68 -9.06 3.44 -22.38
N LEU A 69 -7.75 3.17 -22.44
CA LEU A 69 -7.19 1.86 -22.09
C LEU A 69 -7.32 1.57 -20.58
N LEU A 70 -7.11 2.58 -19.72
CA LEU A 70 -7.31 2.45 -18.27
C LEU A 70 -8.79 2.21 -17.94
N THR A 71 -9.71 2.90 -18.59
CA THR A 71 -11.16 2.70 -18.42
C THR A 71 -11.58 1.29 -18.83
N LYS A 72 -11.03 0.78 -19.93
CA LYS A 72 -11.29 -0.58 -20.40
C LYS A 72 -10.72 -1.62 -19.44
N ALA A 73 -9.53 -1.39 -18.89
CA ALA A 73 -8.94 -2.26 -17.87
C ALA A 73 -9.81 -2.31 -16.61
N ALA A 74 -10.33 -1.17 -16.15
CA ALA A 74 -11.26 -1.11 -15.03
C ALA A 74 -12.54 -1.91 -15.27
N ALA A 75 -13.12 -1.81 -16.48
CA ALA A 75 -14.31 -2.57 -16.88
C ALA A 75 -14.05 -4.08 -16.92
N LEU A 76 -12.94 -4.52 -17.51
CA LEU A 76 -12.57 -5.94 -17.54
C LEU A 76 -12.30 -6.49 -16.12
N LEU A 77 -11.74 -5.66 -15.22
CA LEU A 77 -11.52 -6.05 -13.84
C LEU A 77 -12.84 -6.21 -13.08
N GLU A 78 -13.84 -5.35 -13.32
CA GLU A 78 -15.18 -5.52 -12.75
C GLU A 78 -15.84 -6.82 -13.24
N GLU A 79 -15.74 -7.16 -14.52
CA GLU A 79 -16.23 -8.42 -15.06
C GLU A 79 -15.57 -9.65 -14.43
N GLN A 80 -14.28 -9.55 -14.06
CA GLN A 80 -13.49 -10.62 -13.46
C GLN A 80 -13.34 -10.52 -11.92
N LYS A 81 -14.15 -9.69 -11.26
CA LYS A 81 -14.05 -9.35 -9.82
C LYS A 81 -13.95 -10.57 -8.92
N GLU A 82 -14.85 -11.53 -9.06
CA GLU A 82 -14.86 -12.74 -8.23
C GLU A 82 -13.65 -13.66 -8.50
N HIS A 83 -13.13 -13.68 -9.72
CA HIS A 83 -11.92 -14.42 -10.06
C HIS A 83 -10.71 -13.85 -9.31
N PHE A 84 -10.49 -12.53 -9.39
CA PHE A 84 -9.39 -11.87 -8.68
C PHE A 84 -9.54 -11.95 -7.16
N ALA A 85 -10.76 -11.77 -6.63
CA ALA A 85 -11.00 -11.89 -5.20
C ALA A 85 -10.61 -13.28 -4.66
N LYS A 86 -11.01 -14.35 -5.36
CA LYS A 86 -10.64 -15.72 -5.00
C LYS A 86 -9.14 -15.98 -5.16
N LEU A 87 -8.52 -15.46 -6.22
CA LEU A 87 -7.10 -15.61 -6.47
C LEU A 87 -6.26 -14.99 -5.34
N ILE A 88 -6.60 -13.77 -4.92
CA ILE A 88 -5.95 -13.10 -3.79
C ILE A 88 -6.14 -13.90 -2.49
N SER A 89 -7.36 -14.40 -2.22
CA SER A 89 -7.61 -15.24 -1.04
C SER A 89 -6.77 -16.51 -1.03
N LEU A 90 -6.60 -17.15 -2.18
CA LEU A 90 -5.81 -18.38 -2.32
C LEU A 90 -4.32 -18.14 -2.08
N GLU A 91 -3.74 -17.07 -2.64
CA GLU A 91 -2.31 -16.77 -2.48
C GLU A 91 -1.95 -16.26 -1.08
N LEU A 92 -2.88 -15.55 -0.40
CA LEU A 92 -2.57 -14.79 0.83
C LEU A 92 -3.30 -15.25 2.09
N GLY A 93 -4.32 -16.08 1.96
CA GLY A 93 -5.17 -16.38 3.10
C GLY A 93 -5.99 -15.18 3.61
N LYS A 94 -6.17 -14.14 2.79
CA LYS A 94 -6.97 -12.97 3.09
C LYS A 94 -8.47 -13.30 2.94
N PRO A 95 -9.36 -12.92 3.90
CA PRO A 95 -10.77 -13.23 3.81
C PRO A 95 -11.43 -12.73 2.53
N LEU A 96 -12.31 -13.54 1.95
CA LEU A 96 -12.95 -13.25 0.66
C LEU A 96 -13.71 -11.91 0.64
N LYS A 97 -14.32 -11.51 1.76
CA LYS A 97 -14.95 -10.18 1.88
C LYS A 97 -13.96 -9.02 1.75
N ASN A 98 -12.76 -9.18 2.31
CA ASN A 98 -11.70 -8.17 2.21
C ASN A 98 -11.08 -8.14 0.80
N THR A 99 -10.98 -9.28 0.13
CA THR A 99 -10.45 -9.32 -1.24
C THR A 99 -11.44 -8.76 -2.26
N ARG A 100 -12.75 -8.96 -2.07
CA ARG A 100 -13.79 -8.29 -2.88
C ARG A 100 -13.74 -6.77 -2.76
N ASP A 101 -13.54 -6.26 -1.54
CA ASP A 101 -13.34 -4.82 -1.29
C ASP A 101 -12.07 -4.32 -2.00
N GLU A 102 -10.97 -5.05 -1.88
CA GLU A 102 -9.71 -4.71 -2.57
C GLU A 102 -9.88 -4.63 -4.09
N VAL A 103 -10.55 -5.60 -4.71
CA VAL A 103 -10.81 -5.55 -6.16
C VAL A 103 -11.68 -4.36 -6.53
N SER A 104 -12.72 -4.03 -5.73
CA SER A 104 -13.54 -2.83 -5.96
C SER A 104 -12.71 -1.56 -5.92
N ARG A 105 -11.85 -1.41 -4.93
CA ARG A 105 -10.92 -0.29 -4.81
C ARG A 105 -9.92 -0.24 -5.97
N SER A 106 -9.46 -1.37 -6.45
CA SER A 106 -8.58 -1.47 -7.63
C SER A 106 -9.22 -0.92 -8.89
N ILE A 107 -10.51 -1.23 -9.08
CA ILE A 107 -11.33 -0.71 -10.20
C ILE A 107 -11.44 0.82 -10.10
N GLU A 108 -11.76 1.34 -8.90
CA GLU A 108 -11.82 2.78 -8.64
C GLU A 108 -10.47 3.47 -8.90
N THR A 109 -9.35 2.86 -8.47
CA THR A 109 -8.00 3.39 -8.68
C THR A 109 -7.65 3.50 -10.17
N LEU A 110 -8.02 2.50 -10.98
CA LEU A 110 -7.83 2.55 -12.43
C LEU A 110 -8.71 3.61 -13.09
N ALA A 111 -9.99 3.70 -12.68
CA ALA A 111 -10.93 4.70 -13.20
C ALA A 111 -10.47 6.13 -12.88
N GLN A 112 -10.03 6.38 -11.65
CA GLN A 112 -9.46 7.68 -11.25
C GLN A 112 -8.17 8.01 -12.01
N SER A 113 -7.30 7.01 -12.26
CA SER A 113 -6.09 7.19 -13.07
C SER A 113 -6.44 7.55 -14.52
N ALA A 114 -7.52 6.96 -15.08
CA ALA A 114 -8.03 7.30 -16.41
C ALA A 114 -8.53 8.75 -16.50
N GLU A 115 -9.24 9.24 -15.46
CA GLU A 115 -9.69 10.62 -15.41
C GLU A 115 -8.52 11.60 -15.31
N GLU A 116 -7.54 11.30 -14.44
CA GLU A 116 -6.38 12.16 -14.22
C GLU A 116 -5.44 12.19 -15.44
N ALA A 117 -5.41 11.17 -16.29
CA ALA A 117 -4.69 11.22 -17.57
C ALA A 117 -5.10 12.41 -18.43
N ASN A 118 -6.39 12.81 -18.39
CA ASN A 118 -6.92 13.95 -19.14
C ASN A 118 -6.73 15.31 -18.44
N ARG A 119 -6.22 15.31 -17.19
CA ARG A 119 -6.01 16.54 -16.37
C ARG A 119 -4.55 16.95 -16.26
N LEU A 120 -3.65 16.35 -17.04
CA LEU A 120 -2.23 16.74 -17.11
C LEU A 120 -2.08 18.06 -17.83
N ILE A 121 -2.07 19.15 -17.10
CA ILE A 121 -1.97 20.52 -17.62
C ILE A 121 -0.61 21.13 -17.31
N GLY A 122 -0.22 22.09 -18.13
CA GLY A 122 0.89 23.02 -17.88
C GLY A 122 0.36 24.41 -17.57
N GLU A 123 1.27 25.33 -17.33
CA GLU A 123 0.97 26.72 -16.98
C GLU A 123 1.61 27.68 -17.98
N THR A 124 0.97 28.83 -18.20
CA THR A 124 1.59 29.98 -18.86
C THR A 124 2.12 30.93 -17.80
N ILE A 125 3.42 31.22 -17.84
CA ILE A 125 4.11 32.07 -16.84
C ILE A 125 4.44 33.40 -17.48
N PRO A 126 3.92 34.53 -16.99
CA PRO A 126 4.20 35.85 -17.56
C PRO A 126 5.62 36.31 -17.21
N GLY A 127 6.35 36.80 -18.21
CA GLY A 127 7.67 37.35 -18.02
C GLY A 127 7.68 38.78 -17.47
N ASN A 128 6.60 39.55 -17.68
CA ASN A 128 6.48 40.96 -17.36
C ASN A 128 6.47 41.32 -15.88
N VAL A 129 6.57 40.35 -15.00
CA VAL A 129 6.79 40.52 -13.55
C VAL A 129 8.23 40.95 -13.24
N SER A 130 9.11 40.95 -14.24
CA SER A 130 10.53 41.39 -14.17
C SER A 130 10.86 42.36 -15.30
N SER A 131 11.69 43.37 -15.01
CA SER A 131 12.17 44.32 -16.01
C SER A 131 12.96 43.66 -17.14
N ARG A 132 13.58 42.50 -16.91
CA ARG A 132 14.32 41.73 -17.91
C ARG A 132 13.41 40.90 -18.82
N GLY A 133 12.19 40.63 -18.39
CA GLY A 133 11.27 39.71 -19.06
C GLY A 133 10.04 40.38 -19.66
N GLN A 134 10.04 41.72 -19.88
CA GLN A 134 8.85 42.50 -20.30
C GLN A 134 8.16 41.95 -21.57
N ARG A 135 8.89 41.33 -22.48
CA ARG A 135 8.37 40.73 -23.72
C ARG A 135 8.41 39.19 -23.68
N ALA A 136 8.96 38.60 -22.63
CA ALA A 136 9.10 37.16 -22.53
C ALA A 136 7.82 36.49 -22.07
N MET A 137 7.57 35.31 -22.58
CA MET A 137 6.54 34.39 -22.14
C MET A 137 7.15 33.01 -21.95
N ALA A 138 6.78 32.33 -20.89
CA ALA A 138 7.12 30.93 -20.69
C ALA A 138 5.85 30.08 -20.56
N MET A 139 5.94 28.83 -21.01
CA MET A 139 4.91 27.82 -20.79
C MET A 139 5.56 26.55 -20.25
N THR A 140 4.85 25.84 -19.39
CA THR A 140 5.32 24.57 -18.86
C THR A 140 4.48 23.41 -19.40
N PHE A 141 5.09 22.24 -19.46
CA PHE A 141 4.46 20.98 -19.85
C PHE A 141 4.84 19.91 -18.82
N LYS A 142 3.90 19.03 -18.48
CA LYS A 142 4.21 17.80 -17.76
C LYS A 142 4.64 16.74 -18.77
N VAL A 143 5.84 16.22 -18.59
CA VAL A 143 6.41 15.15 -19.43
C VAL A 143 6.70 13.94 -18.57
N PRO A 144 6.56 12.69 -19.09
CA PRO A 144 6.85 11.49 -18.31
C PRO A 144 8.31 11.45 -17.84
N VAL A 145 8.55 10.90 -16.65
CA VAL A 145 9.92 10.70 -16.13
C VAL A 145 10.71 9.68 -16.97
N GLY A 146 10.03 8.71 -17.60
CA GLY A 146 10.64 7.71 -18.48
C GLY A 146 10.31 6.27 -18.10
N VAL A 147 11.17 5.59 -17.33
CA VAL A 147 10.95 4.23 -16.84
C VAL A 147 10.61 4.27 -15.36
N VAL A 148 9.42 3.78 -15.00
CA VAL A 148 8.95 3.64 -13.61
C VAL A 148 9.11 2.19 -13.19
N LEU A 149 9.89 1.96 -12.14
CA LEU A 149 9.97 0.67 -11.46
C LEU A 149 8.92 0.63 -10.35
N ALA A 150 7.92 -0.21 -10.51
CA ALA A 150 6.84 -0.45 -9.56
C ALA A 150 7.13 -1.71 -8.74
N ILE A 151 7.43 -1.56 -7.45
CA ILE A 151 7.63 -2.68 -6.53
C ILE A 151 6.50 -2.70 -5.54
N THR A 152 5.75 -3.82 -5.47
CA THR A 152 4.54 -3.94 -4.67
C THR A 152 4.65 -4.96 -3.55
N PRO A 153 3.97 -4.75 -2.40
CA PRO A 153 3.93 -5.68 -1.29
C PRO A 153 2.87 -6.77 -1.51
N PHE A 154 2.73 -7.64 -0.51
CA PHE A 154 1.77 -8.75 -0.58
C PHE A 154 0.37 -8.41 -0.04
N ASN A 155 0.22 -7.50 0.92
CA ASN A 155 -0.99 -7.35 1.75
C ASN A 155 -2.23 -6.79 1.04
N ALA A 156 -2.03 -6.01 -0.03
CA ALA A 156 -3.09 -5.56 -0.94
C ALA A 156 -2.55 -5.57 -2.38
N PRO A 157 -2.26 -6.78 -2.93
CA PRO A 157 -1.44 -6.94 -4.12
C PRO A 157 -2.02 -6.26 -5.34
N LEU A 158 -3.33 -6.40 -5.58
CA LEU A 158 -3.97 -5.87 -6.76
C LEU A 158 -4.12 -4.36 -6.69
N ASN A 159 -4.64 -3.84 -5.57
CA ASN A 159 -4.87 -2.40 -5.44
C ASN A 159 -3.55 -1.60 -5.46
N LEU A 160 -2.48 -2.13 -4.82
CA LEU A 160 -1.19 -1.45 -4.83
C LEU A 160 -0.45 -1.58 -6.17
N ILE A 161 -0.71 -2.61 -6.96
CA ILE A 161 -0.31 -2.64 -8.37
C ILE A 161 -1.05 -1.53 -9.15
N CYS A 162 -2.38 -1.39 -8.97
CA CYS A 162 -3.17 -0.35 -9.63
C CYS A 162 -2.72 1.07 -9.27
N HIS A 163 -2.37 1.32 -8.01
CA HIS A 163 -1.82 2.61 -7.54
C HIS A 163 -0.47 2.98 -8.18
N LYS A 164 0.25 2.02 -8.72
CA LYS A 164 1.54 2.27 -9.38
C LYS A 164 1.41 2.25 -10.90
N ILE A 165 0.79 1.22 -11.47
CA ILE A 165 0.64 1.07 -12.93
C ILE A 165 -0.32 2.13 -13.49
N GLY A 166 -1.47 2.35 -12.83
CA GLY A 166 -2.47 3.33 -13.29
C GLY A 166 -1.86 4.73 -13.51
N PRO A 167 -1.30 5.35 -12.47
CA PRO A 167 -0.66 6.66 -12.59
C PRO A 167 0.56 6.67 -13.54
N ALA A 168 1.40 5.63 -13.52
CA ALA A 168 2.57 5.56 -14.39
C ALA A 168 2.17 5.53 -15.87
N PHE A 169 1.16 4.74 -16.22
CA PHE A 169 0.64 4.67 -17.58
C PHE A 169 -0.12 5.96 -17.96
N ALA A 170 -0.93 6.50 -17.05
CA ALA A 170 -1.62 7.79 -17.25
C ALA A 170 -0.65 8.93 -17.54
N ALA A 171 0.52 8.93 -16.92
CA ALA A 171 1.59 9.89 -17.16
C ALA A 171 2.41 9.62 -18.44
N GLY A 172 2.24 8.44 -19.10
CA GLY A 172 2.95 8.07 -20.33
C GLY A 172 4.32 7.43 -20.13
N ASN A 173 4.56 6.82 -18.97
CA ASN A 173 5.82 6.13 -18.66
C ASN A 173 5.83 4.68 -19.14
N ALA A 174 7.02 4.14 -19.38
CA ALA A 174 7.28 2.71 -19.45
C ALA A 174 7.34 2.14 -18.02
N ILE A 175 6.87 0.91 -17.82
CA ILE A 175 6.69 0.33 -16.49
C ILE A 175 7.42 -1.00 -16.39
N ILE A 176 8.14 -1.19 -15.29
CA ILE A 176 8.63 -2.50 -14.86
C ILE A 176 7.92 -2.81 -13.53
N LEU A 177 7.08 -3.84 -13.51
CA LEU A 177 6.39 -4.31 -12.31
C LEU A 177 7.18 -5.45 -11.68
N LYS A 178 7.50 -5.30 -10.39
CA LYS A 178 8.05 -6.37 -9.55
C LYS A 178 7.14 -6.60 -8.35
N PRO A 179 6.26 -7.60 -8.38
CA PRO A 179 5.42 -7.94 -7.25
C PRO A 179 6.20 -8.60 -6.11
N ALA A 180 5.59 -8.68 -4.93
CA ALA A 180 6.06 -9.57 -3.88
C ALA A 180 5.98 -11.04 -4.36
N PRO A 181 6.94 -11.91 -3.99
CA PRO A 181 6.91 -13.32 -4.39
C PRO A 181 5.59 -14.03 -4.05
N GLN A 182 4.98 -13.69 -2.91
CA GLN A 182 3.73 -14.26 -2.41
C GLN A 182 2.48 -13.91 -3.25
N THR A 183 2.60 -13.02 -4.25
CA THR A 183 1.45 -12.50 -5.03
C THR A 183 1.71 -12.51 -6.53
N SER A 184 2.58 -13.41 -6.94
CA SER A 184 3.05 -13.52 -8.33
C SER A 184 1.94 -13.94 -9.29
N ALA A 185 1.00 -14.80 -8.87
CA ALA A 185 -0.11 -15.23 -9.73
C ALA A 185 -1.15 -14.12 -9.93
N VAL A 186 -1.46 -13.34 -8.89
CA VAL A 186 -2.30 -12.14 -9.00
C VAL A 186 -1.69 -11.14 -9.99
N ALA A 187 -0.39 -10.86 -9.88
CA ALA A 187 0.30 -9.95 -10.78
C ALA A 187 0.29 -10.46 -12.23
N THR A 188 0.54 -11.77 -12.43
CA THR A 188 0.47 -12.41 -13.77
C THR A 188 -0.94 -12.29 -14.37
N ALA A 189 -1.98 -12.59 -13.59
CA ALA A 189 -3.37 -12.47 -14.04
C ALA A 189 -3.72 -11.02 -14.40
N PHE A 190 -3.27 -10.05 -13.60
CA PHE A 190 -3.55 -8.64 -13.86
C PHE A 190 -2.83 -8.12 -15.10
N VAL A 191 -1.57 -8.51 -15.34
CA VAL A 191 -0.87 -8.15 -16.59
C VAL A 191 -1.57 -8.74 -17.81
N LYS A 192 -2.09 -9.98 -17.75
CA LYS A 192 -2.92 -10.55 -18.81
C LYS A 192 -4.16 -9.71 -19.09
N LEU A 193 -4.85 -9.27 -18.05
CA LEU A 193 -6.02 -8.38 -18.18
C LEU A 193 -5.66 -7.03 -18.83
N LEU A 194 -4.53 -6.42 -18.47
CA LEU A 194 -4.08 -5.17 -19.09
C LEU A 194 -3.78 -5.34 -20.59
N LEU A 195 -3.16 -6.46 -20.98
CA LEU A 195 -2.93 -6.79 -22.40
C LEU A 195 -4.25 -7.01 -23.15
N GLU A 196 -5.23 -7.68 -22.53
CA GLU A 196 -6.59 -7.84 -23.07
C GLU A 196 -7.31 -6.50 -23.22
N ALA A 197 -7.09 -5.55 -22.30
CA ALA A 197 -7.57 -4.18 -22.41
C ALA A 197 -6.95 -3.43 -23.62
N GLY A 198 -5.85 -3.92 -24.17
CA GLY A 198 -5.14 -3.35 -25.30
C GLY A 198 -3.91 -2.50 -24.94
N PHE A 199 -3.39 -2.64 -23.75
CA PHE A 199 -2.12 -2.00 -23.38
C PHE A 199 -1.02 -2.45 -24.35
N PRO A 200 -0.18 -1.53 -24.87
CA PRO A 200 0.92 -1.90 -25.75
C PRO A 200 1.84 -2.93 -25.10
N GLU A 201 2.16 -4.01 -25.80
CA GLU A 201 2.96 -5.15 -25.27
C GLU A 201 4.26 -4.73 -24.59
N LYS A 202 4.91 -3.67 -25.09
CA LYS A 202 6.18 -3.17 -24.56
C LYS A 202 6.02 -2.10 -23.48
N SER A 203 4.79 -1.69 -23.14
CA SER A 203 4.52 -0.67 -22.13
C SER A 203 4.82 -1.15 -20.72
N LEU A 204 4.73 -2.45 -20.50
CA LEU A 204 4.81 -3.09 -19.21
C LEU A 204 5.69 -4.34 -19.28
N GLN A 205 6.64 -4.46 -18.37
CA GLN A 205 7.42 -5.66 -18.12
C GLN A 205 7.05 -6.18 -16.73
N LEU A 206 6.79 -7.48 -16.59
CA LEU A 206 6.55 -8.13 -15.30
C LEU A 206 7.77 -8.99 -14.95
N VAL A 207 8.44 -8.65 -13.86
CA VAL A 207 9.62 -9.36 -13.36
C VAL A 207 9.27 -10.04 -12.04
N ILE A 208 9.09 -11.35 -12.06
CA ILE A 208 8.91 -12.16 -10.85
C ILE A 208 10.29 -12.52 -10.31
N GLY A 209 10.54 -12.22 -9.04
CA GLY A 209 11.83 -12.48 -8.41
C GLY A 209 11.93 -11.93 -6.99
N GLY A 210 12.98 -12.35 -6.29
CA GLY A 210 13.26 -11.98 -4.91
C GLY A 210 13.94 -10.61 -4.75
N VAL A 211 14.69 -10.47 -3.66
CA VAL A 211 15.40 -9.23 -3.29
C VAL A 211 16.47 -8.86 -4.31
N ASP A 212 17.21 -9.84 -4.84
CA ASP A 212 18.29 -9.58 -5.78
C ASP A 212 17.80 -9.02 -7.11
N ALA A 213 16.68 -9.52 -7.63
CA ALA A 213 15.99 -8.92 -8.78
C ALA A 213 15.59 -7.44 -8.49
N GLY A 214 15.04 -7.18 -7.31
CA GLY A 214 14.72 -5.81 -6.87
C GLY A 214 15.96 -4.92 -6.82
N ARG A 215 17.07 -5.41 -6.28
CA ARG A 215 18.32 -4.66 -6.19
C ARG A 215 18.88 -4.33 -7.58
N GLN A 216 18.93 -5.29 -8.51
CA GLN A 216 19.37 -5.07 -9.87
C GLN A 216 18.54 -3.97 -10.57
N LEU A 217 17.20 -4.03 -10.46
CA LEU A 217 16.29 -3.05 -11.05
C LEU A 217 16.43 -1.65 -10.43
N VAL A 218 16.60 -1.55 -9.11
CA VAL A 218 16.72 -0.27 -8.39
C VAL A 218 18.02 0.45 -8.72
N THR A 219 19.13 -0.28 -8.79
CA THR A 219 20.46 0.31 -9.01
C THR A 219 20.74 0.69 -10.46
N ASP A 220 20.03 0.09 -11.42
CA ASP A 220 20.23 0.33 -12.84
C ASP A 220 19.84 1.76 -13.25
N GLU A 221 20.71 2.42 -14.03
CA GLU A 221 20.54 3.82 -14.47
C GLU A 221 19.35 4.06 -15.43
N ARG A 222 18.86 3.00 -16.08
CA ARG A 222 17.69 3.06 -16.98
C ARG A 222 16.38 3.22 -16.22
N THR A 223 16.33 2.85 -14.93
CA THR A 223 15.22 3.16 -14.04
C THR A 223 15.26 4.65 -13.69
N ASN A 224 14.20 5.40 -13.97
CA ASN A 224 14.13 6.84 -13.71
C ASN A 224 13.41 7.20 -12.41
N LEU A 225 12.43 6.40 -12.01
CA LEU A 225 11.68 6.53 -10.76
C LEU A 225 11.42 5.16 -10.15
N VAL A 226 11.60 5.05 -8.84
CA VAL A 226 11.23 3.85 -8.07
C VAL A 226 9.98 4.16 -7.24
N SER A 227 8.86 3.50 -7.54
CA SER A 227 7.66 3.49 -6.71
C SER A 227 7.62 2.19 -5.92
N PHE A 228 7.81 2.28 -4.61
CA PHE A 228 7.91 1.13 -3.71
C PHE A 228 6.87 1.22 -2.60
N THR A 229 6.19 0.12 -2.34
CA THR A 229 5.41 -0.07 -1.12
C THR A 229 5.90 -1.33 -0.42
N GLY A 230 6.24 -1.21 0.87
CA GLY A 230 6.78 -2.32 1.66
C GLY A 230 7.32 -1.90 3.02
N GLY A 231 8.11 -2.76 3.66
CA GLY A 231 8.69 -2.47 4.98
C GLY A 231 9.72 -1.34 4.96
N ALA A 232 9.83 -0.59 6.06
CA ALA A 232 10.71 0.56 6.20
C ALA A 232 12.19 0.24 5.91
N VAL A 233 12.67 -0.93 6.29
CA VAL A 233 14.06 -1.38 6.01
C VAL A 233 14.31 -1.50 4.50
N GLY A 234 13.35 -2.07 3.76
CA GLY A 234 13.43 -2.16 2.29
C GLY A 234 13.42 -0.77 1.64
N GLY A 235 12.55 0.14 2.13
CA GLY A 235 12.50 1.52 1.66
C GLY A 235 13.80 2.29 1.89
N GLU A 236 14.43 2.14 3.05
CA GLU A 236 15.73 2.74 3.36
C GLU A 236 16.84 2.23 2.43
N HIS A 237 16.88 0.92 2.17
CA HIS A 237 17.83 0.35 1.21
C HIS A 237 17.62 0.90 -0.20
N ILE A 238 16.36 1.04 -0.64
CA ILE A 238 16.04 1.61 -1.95
C ILE A 238 16.47 3.09 -2.00
N SER A 239 16.10 3.89 -0.99
CA SER A 239 16.47 5.30 -0.91
C SER A 239 17.99 5.51 -1.00
N ASN A 240 18.77 4.70 -0.27
CA ASN A 240 20.22 4.76 -0.28
C ASN A 240 20.85 4.29 -1.61
N SER A 241 20.17 3.40 -2.35
CA SER A 241 20.70 2.82 -3.60
C SER A 241 20.20 3.52 -4.86
N ALA A 242 19.17 4.37 -4.77
CA ALA A 242 18.54 5.01 -5.91
C ALA A 242 19.40 6.13 -6.53
N GLY A 243 20.36 6.68 -5.80
CA GLY A 243 21.18 7.81 -6.29
C GLY A 243 20.32 9.06 -6.51
N LEU A 244 20.37 9.64 -7.72
CA LEU A 244 19.57 10.81 -8.09
C LEU A 244 18.18 10.48 -8.66
N LYS A 245 17.78 9.21 -8.69
CA LYS A 245 16.45 8.81 -9.15
C LYS A 245 15.39 9.32 -8.19
N LYS A 246 14.21 9.67 -8.72
CA LYS A 246 13.04 9.92 -7.87
C LYS A 246 12.65 8.64 -7.14
N VAL A 247 12.23 8.77 -5.89
CA VAL A 247 11.67 7.68 -5.09
C VAL A 247 10.32 8.11 -4.55
N LEU A 248 9.33 7.25 -4.72
CA LEU A 248 8.00 7.34 -4.12
C LEU A 248 7.86 6.12 -3.20
N LEU A 249 7.94 6.33 -1.90
CA LEU A 249 8.04 5.28 -0.90
C LEU A 249 6.83 5.31 0.03
N GLU A 250 6.05 4.24 0.02
CA GLU A 250 4.98 3.97 0.97
C GLU A 250 5.42 2.83 1.88
N LEU A 251 5.70 3.16 3.12
CA LEU A 251 6.36 2.26 4.06
C LEU A 251 5.44 1.90 5.23
N GLY A 252 6.03 1.23 6.23
CA GLY A 252 5.30 0.78 7.41
C GLY A 252 4.69 1.88 8.24
N GLY A 253 3.79 1.51 9.12
CA GLY A 253 3.15 2.38 10.07
C GLY A 253 3.02 1.74 11.45
N ASN A 254 2.69 2.56 12.43
CA ASN A 254 2.36 2.13 13.79
C ASN A 254 1.12 2.91 14.24
N GLY A 255 -0.04 2.57 13.63
CA GLY A 255 -1.29 3.32 13.68
C GLY A 255 -1.74 3.62 15.11
N ALA A 256 -1.76 4.89 15.48
CA ALA A 256 -2.31 5.37 16.73
C ALA A 256 -3.78 5.79 16.55
N THR A 257 -4.63 5.45 17.54
CA THR A 257 -6.01 5.92 17.62
C THR A 257 -6.25 6.43 19.03
N ILE A 258 -6.63 7.71 19.16
CA ILE A 258 -6.94 8.37 20.43
C ILE A 258 -8.45 8.34 20.65
N VAL A 259 -8.91 7.82 21.79
CA VAL A 259 -10.32 7.80 22.19
C VAL A 259 -10.48 8.71 23.40
N HIS A 260 -11.05 9.91 23.16
CA HIS A 260 -11.21 10.93 24.18
C HIS A 260 -12.42 10.63 25.09
N HIS A 261 -12.50 11.24 26.27
CA HIS A 261 -13.51 10.90 27.28
C HIS A 261 -14.96 11.13 26.83
N ASP A 262 -15.18 12.00 25.84
CA ASP A 262 -16.48 12.35 25.26
C ASP A 262 -16.83 11.58 23.98
N ALA A 263 -15.99 10.65 23.57
CA ALA A 263 -16.20 9.83 22.37
C ALA A 263 -17.41 8.89 22.51
N ASP A 264 -18.04 8.58 21.39
CA ASP A 264 -18.97 7.46 21.30
C ASP A 264 -18.19 6.14 21.42
N ILE A 265 -18.29 5.51 22.60
CA ILE A 265 -17.55 4.29 22.95
C ILE A 265 -17.94 3.13 22.04
N GLU A 266 -19.22 2.96 21.73
CA GLU A 266 -19.71 1.87 20.89
C GLU A 266 -19.17 2.01 19.45
N GLN A 267 -19.21 3.21 18.89
CA GLN A 267 -18.65 3.50 17.57
C GLN A 267 -17.14 3.29 17.55
N ALA A 268 -16.42 3.86 18.52
CA ALA A 268 -14.96 3.79 18.60
C ALA A 268 -14.48 2.34 18.75
N ALA A 269 -15.07 1.56 19.67
CA ALA A 269 -14.73 0.16 19.89
C ALA A 269 -15.05 -0.72 18.66
N SER A 270 -16.21 -0.51 18.03
CA SER A 270 -16.60 -1.26 16.82
C SER A 270 -15.64 -1.00 15.66
N LEU A 271 -15.25 0.26 15.43
CA LEU A 271 -14.28 0.61 14.39
C LEU A 271 -12.88 0.10 14.71
N CYS A 272 -12.42 0.21 15.95
CA CYS A 272 -11.12 -0.35 16.38
C CYS A 272 -11.06 -1.87 16.22
N ALA A 273 -12.13 -2.61 16.60
CA ALA A 273 -12.23 -4.05 16.39
C ALA A 273 -12.16 -4.41 14.90
N LYS A 274 -12.98 -3.74 14.07
CA LYS A 274 -13.03 -4.01 12.62
C LYS A 274 -11.67 -3.73 11.95
N THR A 275 -11.04 -2.61 12.26
CA THR A 275 -9.89 -2.09 11.50
C THR A 275 -8.53 -2.50 12.07
N GLY A 276 -8.47 -2.89 13.35
CA GLY A 276 -7.26 -3.46 13.95
C GLY A 276 -6.97 -4.90 13.50
N PHE A 277 -8.02 -5.62 13.08
CA PHE A 277 -7.91 -7.05 12.75
C PHE A 277 -8.24 -7.38 11.28
N SER A 278 -8.69 -6.41 10.49
CA SER A 278 -8.91 -6.61 9.05
C SER A 278 -7.64 -7.12 8.38
N ASN A 279 -7.77 -8.10 7.48
CA ASN A 279 -6.63 -8.77 6.84
C ASN A 279 -5.59 -9.30 7.86
N SER A 280 -6.06 -9.81 9.01
CA SER A 280 -5.20 -10.27 10.12
C SER A 280 -4.22 -9.20 10.61
N GLY A 281 -4.63 -7.91 10.61
CA GLY A 281 -3.78 -6.77 10.99
C GLY A 281 -2.62 -6.46 10.03
N GLN A 282 -2.57 -7.12 8.87
CA GLN A 282 -1.51 -6.93 7.88
C GLN A 282 -1.78 -5.71 6.98
N SER A 283 -1.85 -4.53 7.59
CA SER A 283 -2.04 -3.25 6.91
C SER A 283 -1.13 -2.19 7.54
N CYS A 284 -0.49 -1.38 6.71
CA CYS A 284 0.38 -0.27 7.16
C CYS A 284 -0.36 0.78 8.00
N ILE A 285 -1.69 0.87 7.86
CA ILE A 285 -2.57 1.77 8.63
C ILE A 285 -3.46 1.02 9.64
N SER A 286 -3.23 -0.28 9.88
CA SER A 286 -3.95 -1.03 10.91
C SER A 286 -3.89 -0.33 12.25
N VAL A 287 -5.00 -0.30 12.99
CA VAL A 287 -4.99 0.17 14.37
C VAL A 287 -4.09 -0.74 15.20
N GLN A 288 -3.07 -0.16 15.81
CA GLN A 288 -2.11 -0.91 16.61
C GLN A 288 -2.03 -0.40 18.05
N ARG A 289 -2.02 0.93 18.24
CA ARG A 289 -1.98 1.60 19.54
C ARG A 289 -3.29 2.37 19.76
N ILE A 290 -4.04 2.00 20.80
CA ILE A 290 -5.30 2.68 21.14
C ILE A 290 -5.07 3.42 22.48
N TYR A 291 -4.97 4.74 22.41
CA TYR A 291 -4.86 5.61 23.58
C TYR A 291 -6.24 5.94 24.08
N VAL A 292 -6.60 5.50 25.28
CA VAL A 292 -7.94 5.63 25.84
C VAL A 292 -7.88 6.51 27.10
N HIS A 293 -8.74 7.52 27.15
CA HIS A 293 -8.84 8.40 28.32
C HIS A 293 -9.27 7.58 29.56
N LYS A 294 -8.60 7.78 30.71
CA LYS A 294 -8.81 7.00 31.93
C LYS A 294 -10.26 6.91 32.37
N GLN A 295 -11.05 7.97 32.19
CA GLN A 295 -12.47 8.01 32.60
C GLN A 295 -13.35 6.98 31.87
N ILE A 296 -13.02 6.61 30.65
CA ILE A 296 -13.78 5.65 29.84
C ILE A 296 -13.04 4.32 29.60
N MET A 297 -11.88 4.16 30.24
CA MET A 297 -10.98 3.02 30.00
C MET A 297 -11.70 1.68 30.19
N SER A 298 -12.38 1.49 31.31
CA SER A 298 -13.05 0.22 31.62
C SER A 298 -14.16 -0.09 30.62
N SER A 299 -15.03 0.88 30.35
CA SER A 299 -16.17 0.68 29.43
C SER A 299 -15.71 0.47 28.00
N PHE A 300 -14.71 1.22 27.53
CA PHE A 300 -14.15 1.02 26.19
C PHE A 300 -13.49 -0.35 26.05
N THR A 301 -12.64 -0.75 27.03
CA THR A 301 -11.93 -2.03 27.00
C THR A 301 -12.90 -3.21 26.97
N GLU A 302 -13.95 -3.19 27.80
CA GLU A 302 -14.96 -4.24 27.83
C GLU A 302 -15.74 -4.30 26.51
N THR A 303 -16.15 -3.15 25.96
CA THR A 303 -16.88 -3.09 24.67
C THR A 303 -15.97 -3.60 23.53
N LEU A 304 -14.70 -3.16 23.46
CA LEU A 304 -13.77 -3.64 22.45
C LEU A 304 -13.56 -5.14 22.53
N LYS A 305 -13.37 -5.69 23.74
CA LYS A 305 -13.21 -7.13 23.95
C LYS A 305 -14.41 -7.92 23.44
N GLN A 306 -15.64 -7.50 23.79
CA GLN A 306 -16.87 -8.14 23.30
C GLN A 306 -16.97 -8.13 21.76
N LYS A 307 -16.58 -7.02 21.09
CA LYS A 307 -16.57 -6.92 19.62
C LYS A 307 -15.53 -7.84 18.99
N VAL A 308 -14.34 -7.92 19.59
CA VAL A 308 -13.24 -8.75 19.07
C VAL A 308 -13.53 -10.25 19.25
N GLU A 309 -14.15 -10.65 20.35
CA GLU A 309 -14.56 -12.05 20.60
C GLU A 309 -15.66 -12.54 19.65
N GLN A 310 -16.39 -11.64 18.99
CA GLN A 310 -17.37 -11.96 17.94
C GLN A 310 -16.74 -12.19 16.57
N LEU A 311 -15.47 -11.82 16.36
CA LEU A 311 -14.80 -12.00 15.07
C LEU A 311 -14.53 -13.48 14.79
N VAL A 312 -14.96 -13.94 13.62
CA VAL A 312 -14.78 -15.32 13.17
C VAL A 312 -13.42 -15.48 12.48
N VAL A 313 -12.53 -16.25 13.12
CA VAL A 313 -11.26 -16.69 12.52
C VAL A 313 -11.50 -18.02 11.80
N GLY A 314 -11.24 -18.09 10.50
CA GLY A 314 -11.56 -19.29 9.74
C GLY A 314 -11.00 -19.34 8.33
N ASP A 315 -11.56 -20.25 7.52
CA ASP A 315 -11.19 -20.42 6.11
C ASP A 315 -11.39 -19.10 5.35
N PRO A 316 -10.33 -18.55 4.74
CA PRO A 316 -10.41 -17.30 3.99
C PRO A 316 -11.44 -17.29 2.85
N LEU A 317 -11.75 -18.45 2.29
CA LEU A 317 -12.75 -18.61 1.21
C LEU A 317 -14.20 -18.70 1.74
N SER A 318 -14.38 -18.84 3.06
CA SER A 318 -15.72 -18.79 3.66
C SER A 318 -16.24 -17.36 3.74
N SER A 319 -17.54 -17.16 3.42
CA SER A 319 -18.22 -15.88 3.60
C SER A 319 -18.33 -15.45 5.07
N GLU A 320 -18.27 -16.41 5.98
CA GLU A 320 -18.42 -16.17 7.42
C GLU A 320 -17.13 -15.67 8.08
N SER A 321 -15.98 -15.91 7.46
CA SER A 321 -14.69 -15.55 8.06
C SER A 321 -14.44 -14.03 8.04
N ASP A 322 -14.17 -13.47 9.22
CA ASP A 322 -13.73 -12.09 9.41
C ASP A 322 -12.22 -11.96 9.29
N ILE A 323 -11.51 -12.98 9.75
CA ILE A 323 -10.05 -13.02 9.85
C ILE A 323 -9.59 -14.35 9.24
N GLY A 324 -8.61 -14.26 8.33
CA GLY A 324 -7.94 -15.40 7.73
C GLY A 324 -6.66 -15.77 8.47
N CYS A 325 -5.59 -15.96 7.73
CA CYS A 325 -4.26 -16.22 8.30
C CYS A 325 -3.26 -15.09 7.99
N MET A 326 -2.10 -15.18 8.59
CA MET A 326 -0.92 -14.39 8.21
C MET A 326 -0.38 -14.89 6.87
N VAL A 327 0.45 -14.08 6.22
CA VAL A 327 1.07 -14.40 4.93
C VAL A 327 1.87 -15.72 4.95
N ASP A 328 2.43 -16.07 6.09
CA ASP A 328 3.12 -17.34 6.33
C ASP A 328 3.22 -17.64 7.85
N GLU A 329 3.65 -18.86 8.16
CA GLU A 329 3.83 -19.30 9.54
C GLU A 329 4.98 -18.56 10.26
N GLN A 330 5.99 -18.08 9.55
CA GLN A 330 7.10 -17.35 10.14
C GLN A 330 6.63 -15.99 10.67
N ALA A 331 5.80 -15.29 9.90
CA ALA A 331 5.16 -14.05 10.33
C ALA A 331 4.28 -14.29 11.57
N ALA A 332 3.52 -15.39 11.59
CA ALA A 332 2.69 -15.75 12.72
C ALA A 332 3.52 -16.07 13.98
N LYS A 333 4.62 -16.82 13.86
CA LYS A 333 5.56 -17.10 14.96
C LYS A 333 6.19 -15.82 15.53
N ARG A 334 6.52 -14.86 14.67
CA ARG A 334 7.06 -13.56 15.10
C ARG A 334 6.06 -12.79 15.94
N VAL A 335 4.80 -12.74 15.50
CA VAL A 335 3.73 -12.03 16.23
C VAL A 335 3.44 -12.70 17.57
N GLU A 336 3.34 -14.04 17.60
CA GLU A 336 3.18 -14.81 18.85
C GLU A 336 4.31 -14.51 19.84
N ALA A 337 5.56 -14.51 19.37
CA ALA A 337 6.72 -14.20 20.22
C ALA A 337 6.67 -12.77 20.80
N TRP A 338 6.18 -11.80 20.03
CA TRP A 338 6.04 -10.42 20.51
C TRP A 338 4.91 -10.24 21.52
N ILE A 339 3.82 -10.98 21.39
CA ILE A 339 2.74 -11.03 22.39
C ILE A 339 3.31 -11.58 23.71
N GLN A 340 4.01 -12.73 23.66
CA GLN A 340 4.61 -13.37 24.84
C GLN A 340 5.71 -12.50 25.48
N GLU A 341 6.47 -11.76 24.68
CA GLU A 341 7.44 -10.78 25.18
C GLU A 341 6.75 -9.67 25.97
N ALA A 342 5.65 -9.10 25.43
CA ALA A 342 4.89 -8.06 26.09
C ALA A 342 4.26 -8.54 27.43
N GLU A 343 3.72 -9.75 27.48
CA GLU A 343 3.20 -10.36 28.72
C GLU A 343 4.30 -10.50 29.78
N LYS A 344 5.50 -10.99 29.40
CA LYS A 344 6.66 -11.10 30.30
C LYS A 344 7.13 -9.73 30.80
N MET A 345 6.88 -8.67 30.06
CA MET A 345 7.20 -7.29 30.44
C MET A 345 6.09 -6.63 31.27
N GLY A 346 4.99 -7.33 31.55
CA GLY A 346 3.90 -6.87 32.42
C GLY A 346 2.63 -6.43 31.69
N ALA A 347 2.50 -6.65 30.39
CA ALA A 347 1.23 -6.46 29.68
C ALA A 347 0.21 -7.52 30.11
N GLU A 348 -1.06 -7.15 30.20
CA GLU A 348 -2.16 -8.08 30.41
C GLU A 348 -2.77 -8.48 29.05
N LEU A 349 -2.77 -9.78 28.73
CA LEU A 349 -3.45 -10.32 27.55
C LEU A 349 -4.94 -10.54 27.87
N LEU A 350 -5.80 -9.68 27.35
CA LEU A 350 -7.26 -9.73 27.61
C LEU A 350 -8.00 -10.75 26.75
N SER A 351 -7.51 -11.02 25.54
CA SER A 351 -8.14 -11.93 24.58
C SER A 351 -7.13 -12.37 23.52
N GLY A 352 -7.32 -13.56 22.96
CA GLY A 352 -6.64 -14.04 21.76
C GLY A 352 -5.16 -14.39 21.93
N GLY A 353 -4.40 -14.21 20.86
CA GLY A 353 -2.94 -14.46 20.83
C GLY A 353 -2.53 -15.91 20.58
N GLN A 354 -3.50 -16.85 20.45
CA GLN A 354 -3.18 -18.26 20.19
C GLN A 354 -2.91 -18.48 18.71
N ARG A 355 -1.80 -19.15 18.43
CA ARG A 355 -1.40 -19.49 17.06
C ARG A 355 -1.74 -20.94 16.70
N ASN A 356 -2.22 -21.12 15.47
CA ASN A 356 -2.33 -22.43 14.81
C ASN A 356 -1.83 -22.30 13.36
N GLY A 357 -0.66 -22.88 13.05
CA GLY A 357 0.00 -22.68 11.74
C GLY A 357 0.27 -21.20 11.47
N ALA A 358 -0.23 -20.69 10.36
CA ALA A 358 -0.15 -19.27 10.00
C ALA A 358 -1.28 -18.41 10.60
N SER A 359 -2.28 -19.00 11.26
CA SER A 359 -3.40 -18.27 11.88
C SER A 359 -3.08 -17.87 13.32
N ILE A 360 -3.49 -16.63 13.70
CA ILE A 360 -3.44 -16.14 15.09
C ILE A 360 -4.80 -15.55 15.42
N THR A 361 -5.33 -15.90 16.61
CA THR A 361 -6.55 -15.27 17.11
C THR A 361 -6.28 -13.82 17.52
N PRO A 362 -7.25 -12.89 17.26
CA PRO A 362 -7.11 -11.47 17.58
C PRO A 362 -6.68 -11.20 19.01
N ALA A 363 -5.55 -10.54 19.22
CA ALA A 363 -4.98 -10.28 20.53
C ALA A 363 -5.23 -8.83 20.98
N ILE A 364 -5.71 -8.69 22.23
CA ILE A 364 -5.84 -7.40 22.92
C ILE A 364 -4.88 -7.40 24.09
N LEU A 365 -3.93 -6.49 24.08
CA LEU A 365 -2.97 -6.26 25.17
C LEU A 365 -3.34 -4.97 25.93
N LEU A 366 -3.48 -5.07 27.23
CA LEU A 366 -3.74 -3.93 28.11
C LEU A 366 -2.44 -3.49 28.80
N ASN A 367 -2.17 -2.19 28.73
CA ASN A 367 -1.02 -1.55 29.37
C ASN A 367 0.36 -2.17 29.03
N PRO A 368 0.64 -2.57 27.76
CA PRO A 368 1.99 -3.02 27.43
C PRO A 368 2.99 -1.87 27.66
N PRO A 369 4.20 -2.16 28.17
CA PRO A 369 5.26 -1.16 28.30
C PRO A 369 5.64 -0.54 26.95
N LYS A 370 5.99 0.76 26.94
CA LYS A 370 6.31 1.52 25.71
C LYS A 370 7.41 0.87 24.86
N GLN A 371 8.40 0.24 25.50
CA GLN A 371 9.51 -0.46 24.84
C GLN A 371 9.15 -1.86 24.33
N ALA A 372 7.97 -2.40 24.63
CA ALA A 372 7.52 -3.66 24.07
C ALA A 372 7.33 -3.53 22.56
N LYS A 373 7.78 -4.52 21.80
CA LYS A 373 7.72 -4.47 20.32
C LYS A 373 6.31 -4.27 19.78
N VAL A 374 5.30 -4.76 20.49
CA VAL A 374 3.88 -4.55 20.17
C VAL A 374 3.45 -3.08 20.25
N VAL A 375 4.25 -2.20 20.88
CA VAL A 375 4.01 -0.76 20.99
C VAL A 375 4.96 0.04 20.11
N CYS A 376 6.27 -0.25 20.12
CA CYS A 376 7.30 0.59 19.48
C CYS A 376 7.64 0.18 18.05
N GLU A 377 7.29 -1.04 17.61
CA GLU A 377 7.51 -1.53 16.24
C GLU A 377 6.20 -1.70 15.48
N GLU A 378 6.26 -1.84 14.16
CA GLU A 378 5.12 -2.25 13.34
C GLU A 378 4.85 -3.75 13.53
N VAL A 379 3.72 -4.11 14.16
CA VAL A 379 3.38 -5.53 14.40
C VAL A 379 3.05 -6.26 13.11
N PHE A 380 2.32 -5.61 12.22
CA PHE A 380 1.83 -6.21 10.97
C PHE A 380 1.21 -7.59 11.21
N GLY A 381 0.28 -7.63 12.15
CA GLY A 381 -0.40 -8.83 12.66
C GLY A 381 -1.61 -8.47 13.53
N PRO A 382 -2.44 -9.46 13.92
CA PRO A 382 -3.71 -9.23 14.59
C PRO A 382 -3.54 -8.92 16.10
N VAL A 383 -2.92 -7.78 16.40
CA VAL A 383 -2.65 -7.33 17.78
C VAL A 383 -2.97 -5.86 17.92
N VAL A 384 -3.73 -5.51 18.95
CA VAL A 384 -3.94 -4.12 19.38
C VAL A 384 -3.50 -3.94 20.82
N SER A 385 -2.92 -2.78 21.11
CA SER A 385 -2.43 -2.37 22.44
C SER A 385 -3.30 -1.23 22.97
N ILE A 386 -3.91 -1.40 24.15
CA ILE A 386 -4.68 -0.36 24.84
C ILE A 386 -3.78 0.32 25.87
N LEU A 387 -3.67 1.63 25.77
CA LEU A 387 -2.78 2.48 26.58
C LEU A 387 -3.61 3.61 27.23
N PRO A 388 -3.52 3.80 28.57
CA PRO A 388 -4.26 4.86 29.24
C PRO A 388 -3.59 6.21 29.04
N TYR A 389 -4.40 7.28 29.03
CA TYR A 389 -3.91 8.65 29.16
C TYR A 389 -4.88 9.49 30.02
N GLU A 390 -4.41 10.63 30.50
CA GLU A 390 -5.20 11.56 31.33
C GLU A 390 -5.41 12.91 30.62
N GLU A 391 -4.33 13.48 30.10
CA GLU A 391 -4.36 14.73 29.35
C GLU A 391 -4.14 14.48 27.86
N LEU A 392 -4.89 15.20 26.98
CA LEU A 392 -4.82 14.99 25.53
C LEU A 392 -3.40 15.15 24.97
N ASP A 393 -2.64 16.15 25.47
CA ASP A 393 -1.26 16.38 25.02
C ASP A 393 -0.32 15.23 25.39
N GLU A 394 -0.61 14.48 26.44
CA GLU A 394 0.09 13.24 26.78
C GLU A 394 -0.14 12.19 25.69
N ALA A 395 -1.40 11.96 25.29
CA ALA A 395 -1.75 11.01 24.25
C ALA A 395 -1.14 11.38 22.89
N ILE A 396 -1.17 12.67 22.53
CA ILE A 396 -0.56 13.18 21.30
C ILE A 396 0.96 12.97 21.32
N LYS A 397 1.62 13.32 22.40
CA LYS A 397 3.07 13.11 22.58
C LYS A 397 3.46 11.64 22.46
N GLU A 398 2.70 10.75 23.11
CA GLU A 398 2.93 9.31 23.04
C GLU A 398 2.66 8.74 21.64
N ALA A 399 1.62 9.23 20.94
CA ALA A 399 1.35 8.87 19.57
C ALA A 399 2.48 9.28 18.62
N ASN A 400 3.05 10.48 18.85
CA ASN A 400 4.17 11.05 18.10
C ASN A 400 5.52 10.41 18.42
N ASP A 401 5.69 9.79 19.61
CA ASP A 401 6.89 9.06 20.00
C ASP A 401 6.98 7.72 19.27
N SER A 402 7.12 7.83 17.96
CA SER A 402 7.26 6.72 17.03
C SER A 402 8.19 7.09 15.88
N ARG A 403 8.92 6.11 15.38
CA ARG A 403 9.70 6.25 14.15
C ARG A 403 8.82 6.40 12.90
N TYR A 404 7.55 6.06 13.02
CA TYR A 404 6.55 6.07 11.97
C TYR A 404 5.65 7.31 12.06
N GLY A 405 5.01 7.65 10.97
CA GLY A 405 4.06 8.76 10.90
C GLY A 405 3.18 8.65 9.66
N LEU A 406 2.45 7.52 9.52
CA LEU A 406 1.60 7.29 8.34
C LEU A 406 0.22 7.89 8.54
N GLN A 407 -0.55 7.39 9.50
CA GLN A 407 -1.92 7.86 9.75
C GLN A 407 -2.30 7.65 11.22
N ALA A 408 -3.16 8.53 11.74
CA ALA A 408 -3.72 8.45 13.09
C ALA A 408 -5.25 8.64 13.06
N GLY A 409 -5.92 8.13 14.11
CA GLY A 409 -7.35 8.33 14.35
C GLY A 409 -7.60 9.10 15.64
N VAL A 410 -8.70 9.84 15.71
CA VAL A 410 -9.12 10.58 16.92
C VAL A 410 -10.65 10.52 17.04
N PHE A 411 -11.14 10.03 18.15
CA PHE A 411 -12.57 10.03 18.49
C PHE A 411 -12.87 11.09 19.55
N THR A 412 -13.68 12.09 19.21
CA THR A 412 -14.16 13.14 20.11
C THR A 412 -15.37 13.83 19.53
N ASN A 413 -16.23 14.39 20.38
CA ASN A 413 -17.34 15.24 20.00
C ASN A 413 -17.00 16.76 20.17
N GLN A 414 -15.79 17.09 20.62
CA GLN A 414 -15.32 18.45 20.82
C GLN A 414 -14.49 18.91 19.62
N LEU A 415 -14.91 19.98 18.96
CA LEU A 415 -14.25 20.50 17.75
C LEU A 415 -12.82 21.01 18.05
N ASP A 416 -12.61 21.67 19.16
CA ASP A 416 -11.31 22.18 19.59
C ASP A 416 -10.31 21.05 19.87
N VAL A 417 -10.75 19.97 20.51
CA VAL A 417 -9.95 18.74 20.70
C VAL A 417 -9.56 18.14 19.35
N ALA A 418 -10.54 18.00 18.44
CA ALA A 418 -10.29 17.43 17.11
C ALA A 418 -9.29 18.27 16.30
N LEU A 419 -9.45 19.61 16.29
CA LEU A 419 -8.55 20.51 15.57
C LEU A 419 -7.15 20.57 16.20
N HIS A 420 -7.06 20.55 17.53
CA HIS A 420 -5.78 20.51 18.24
C HIS A 420 -5.03 19.21 17.92
N ALA A 421 -5.68 18.07 18.05
CA ALA A 421 -5.08 16.79 17.72
C ALA A 421 -4.67 16.70 16.24
N ALA A 422 -5.51 17.18 15.31
CA ALA A 422 -5.19 17.19 13.88
C ALA A 422 -3.95 18.04 13.55
N LYS A 423 -3.72 19.12 14.31
CA LYS A 423 -2.56 20.01 14.13
C LYS A 423 -1.27 19.43 14.73
N GLU A 424 -1.37 18.80 15.91
CA GLU A 424 -0.21 18.40 16.69
C GLU A 424 0.25 16.96 16.41
N LEU A 425 -0.60 16.10 15.81
CA LEU A 425 -0.21 14.73 15.42
C LEU A 425 0.73 14.76 14.21
N GLU A 426 1.92 14.18 14.38
CA GLU A 426 2.98 14.09 13.37
C GLU A 426 2.77 12.89 12.45
N THR A 427 1.74 12.94 11.60
CA THR A 427 1.39 11.89 10.64
C THR A 427 1.02 12.48 9.29
N GLY A 428 1.04 11.64 8.23
CA GLY A 428 0.60 12.05 6.90
C GLY A 428 -0.91 12.30 6.81
N GLY A 429 -1.70 11.66 7.67
CA GLY A 429 -3.15 11.87 7.76
C GLY A 429 -3.69 11.72 9.17
N VAL A 430 -4.74 12.48 9.50
CA VAL A 430 -5.49 12.37 10.75
C VAL A 430 -6.96 12.19 10.44
N VAL A 431 -7.59 11.16 10.99
CA VAL A 431 -9.00 10.82 10.78
C VAL A 431 -9.80 11.18 12.03
N ILE A 432 -10.69 12.15 11.91
CA ILE A 432 -11.58 12.55 13.02
C ILE A 432 -12.83 11.67 13.02
N ASN A 433 -13.19 11.15 14.20
CA ASN A 433 -14.27 10.18 14.44
C ASN A 433 -14.12 8.92 13.58
N GLY A 434 -12.86 8.49 13.42
CA GLY A 434 -12.44 7.28 12.74
C GLY A 434 -11.10 6.79 13.26
N THR A 435 -10.67 5.65 12.73
CA THR A 435 -9.39 5.04 13.09
C THR A 435 -8.30 5.40 12.09
N SER A 436 -7.05 5.05 12.41
CA SER A 436 -5.92 5.15 11.47
C SER A 436 -6.15 4.39 10.16
N ASN A 437 -7.07 3.42 10.12
CA ASN A 437 -7.33 2.58 8.94
C ASN A 437 -8.54 3.10 8.15
N PHE A 438 -8.46 4.34 7.66
CA PHE A 438 -9.46 4.91 6.76
C PHE A 438 -8.78 5.57 5.57
N ARG A 439 -9.07 5.10 4.35
CA ARG A 439 -8.48 5.61 3.11
C ARG A 439 -9.50 5.58 1.98
N LEU A 440 -9.53 6.64 1.17
CA LEU A 440 -10.09 6.64 -0.18
C LEU A 440 -8.95 6.76 -1.18
N ASP A 441 -9.00 5.96 -2.24
CA ASP A 441 -7.85 5.74 -3.13
C ASP A 441 -7.47 6.97 -3.99
N HIS A 442 -8.36 7.94 -4.15
CA HIS A 442 -8.10 9.21 -4.84
C HIS A 442 -7.52 10.32 -3.95
N TRP A 443 -7.51 10.13 -2.61
CA TRP A 443 -6.94 11.10 -1.68
C TRP A 443 -5.42 11.03 -1.61
N PRO A 444 -4.75 12.15 -1.19
CA PRO A 444 -3.32 12.11 -0.94
C PRO A 444 -3.02 11.17 0.22
N TYR A 445 -2.31 10.11 -0.05
CA TYR A 445 -1.94 9.12 0.94
C TYR A 445 -0.42 8.98 0.99
N GLY A 446 0.15 8.95 2.17
CA GLY A 446 1.57 8.76 2.41
C GLY A 446 2.01 9.28 3.76
N GLY A 447 3.11 8.75 4.25
CA GLY A 447 3.65 9.03 5.56
C GLY A 447 4.73 10.11 5.58
N ILE A 448 5.13 10.43 6.81
CA ILE A 448 6.34 11.18 7.16
C ILE A 448 7.24 10.27 8.01
N LYS A 449 8.38 10.78 8.43
CA LYS A 449 9.38 10.00 9.18
C LYS A 449 9.76 8.72 8.39
N ARG A 450 9.81 7.54 9.05
CA ARG A 450 10.09 6.27 8.37
C ARG A 450 8.89 5.63 7.66
N SER A 451 7.76 6.33 7.57
CA SER A 451 6.57 5.83 6.86
C SER A 451 6.55 6.18 5.38
N GLY A 452 7.43 7.04 4.88
CA GLY A 452 7.52 7.20 3.43
C GLY A 452 8.05 8.55 2.94
N ILE A 453 8.10 8.64 1.60
CA ILE A 453 8.48 9.84 0.84
C ILE A 453 7.51 9.98 -0.34
N GLY A 454 6.96 11.16 -0.54
CA GLY A 454 5.96 11.43 -1.59
C GLY A 454 4.54 11.08 -1.16
N ARG A 455 3.61 11.06 -2.13
CA ARG A 455 2.20 10.74 -1.89
C ARG A 455 1.65 9.82 -2.98
N GLU A 456 0.91 8.79 -2.57
CA GLU A 456 0.05 7.98 -3.42
C GLU A 456 -1.33 8.64 -3.61
N GLY A 457 -2.13 8.05 -4.48
CA GLY A 457 -3.37 8.57 -5.01
C GLY A 457 -3.15 8.98 -6.47
N PRO A 458 -4.06 8.65 -7.43
CA PRO A 458 -3.78 8.79 -8.86
C PRO A 458 -3.22 10.14 -9.27
N ARG A 459 -3.86 11.24 -8.86
CA ARG A 459 -3.41 12.61 -9.15
C ARG A 459 -2.00 12.86 -8.61
N PHE A 460 -1.76 12.54 -7.34
CA PHE A 460 -0.49 12.86 -6.65
C PHE A 460 0.64 12.00 -7.18
N ALA A 461 0.39 10.71 -7.42
CA ALA A 461 1.38 9.82 -8.02
C ALA A 461 1.74 10.22 -9.46
N ILE A 462 0.78 10.71 -10.26
CA ILE A 462 1.03 11.24 -11.61
C ILE A 462 1.94 12.49 -11.54
N GLU A 463 1.74 13.37 -10.57
CA GLU A 463 2.59 14.54 -10.37
C GLU A 463 4.05 14.12 -10.08
N GLU A 464 4.26 13.10 -9.25
CA GLU A 464 5.59 12.54 -8.98
C GLU A 464 6.20 11.83 -10.21
N MET A 465 5.38 11.15 -11.01
CA MET A 465 5.78 10.38 -12.19
C MET A 465 5.92 11.23 -13.47
N THR A 466 5.90 12.55 -13.31
CA THR A 466 6.13 13.51 -14.38
C THR A 466 7.22 14.50 -14.02
N GLU A 467 7.82 15.13 -15.06
CA GLU A 467 8.72 16.26 -14.92
C GLU A 467 8.11 17.53 -15.52
N THR A 468 8.43 18.67 -14.94
CA THR A 468 8.01 19.96 -15.51
C THR A 468 9.06 20.44 -16.49
N LYS A 469 8.68 20.52 -17.77
CA LYS A 469 9.53 21.09 -18.85
C LYS A 469 9.05 22.49 -19.19
N MET A 470 9.95 23.46 -19.14
CA MET A 470 9.66 24.85 -19.49
C MET A 470 10.12 25.15 -20.93
N VAL A 471 9.27 25.83 -21.68
CA VAL A 471 9.59 26.42 -22.99
C VAL A 471 9.48 27.94 -22.85
N VAL A 472 10.51 28.64 -23.25
CA VAL A 472 10.62 30.12 -23.16
C VAL A 472 10.61 30.73 -24.55
N LEU A 473 9.80 31.78 -24.73
CA LEU A 473 9.76 32.67 -25.87
C LEU A 473 10.29 34.03 -25.40
N PRO A 474 11.59 34.35 -25.62
CA PRO A 474 12.22 35.57 -25.06
C PRO A 474 11.62 36.88 -25.58
N ASN A 475 11.04 36.86 -26.79
CA ASN A 475 10.47 38.04 -27.46
C ASN A 475 8.93 38.00 -27.53
N GLY A 476 8.28 37.02 -26.83
CA GLY A 476 6.84 36.77 -26.91
C GLY A 476 6.44 36.07 -28.21
N LEU A 477 5.11 36.01 -28.45
CA LEU A 477 4.52 35.51 -29.70
C LEU A 477 4.57 36.61 -30.76
#